data_e0254537b47c0f263de7cd2da8e5b3a2
#
_entry.id   e0254537b47c0f263de7cd2da8e5b3a2
#
_cell.length_a   1.000
_cell.length_b   1.000
_cell.length_c   1.000
_cell.angle_alpha   90.00
_cell.angle_beta   90.00
_cell.angle_gamma   90.00
#
_symmetry.space_group_name_H-M   'P 1'
#
loop_
_entity.id
_entity.type
_entity.pdbx_description
1 polymer ?
#
loop_
_entity_poly.entity_id
_entity_poly.type
_entity_poly.pdbx_seq_one_letter_code
_entity_poly.pdbx_strand_id
1 'polypeptide(L)'
;MAAELDGSTALVTGATAGIGRAVALRLAALGASVIVHGRDEKRGAETVKDIAAAGGKARFVAADLSGSEDVLRLAAEAGEVDVLINNAGIYRFASTPDTTAEMFDAQMAVNSRAPMLLVGALAPGMAARGRGVIVNVSTAAATTPVRESGAYGASKAALELLTRVWADEFGAQGVRVNAVAPGPVHTPGTEEMGGETLQAIGRTTVLGRVADPEEIAEAVLFLVSPRASYITGTVLEARGGQLAIG
;
A
#
# COMPACT_ATOMS: atom_id res chain seq x y z
N MET A 1 9.70 -14.26 23.17
CA MET A 1 8.30 -13.80 23.00
C MET A 1 7.84 -14.27 21.65
N ALA A 2 6.63 -14.83 21.52
CA ALA A 2 6.08 -15.17 20.20
C ALA A 2 6.01 -13.89 19.37
N ALA A 3 6.35 -13.98 18.08
CA ALA A 3 6.26 -12.84 17.17
C ALA A 3 4.79 -12.44 16.99
N GLU A 4 4.51 -11.15 16.94
CA GLU A 4 3.14 -10.58 16.97
C GLU A 4 2.23 -11.10 15.84
N LEU A 5 2.81 -11.54 14.70
CA LEU A 5 2.11 -12.05 13.52
C LEU A 5 2.47 -13.51 13.22
N ASP A 6 2.95 -14.27 14.23
CA ASP A 6 3.31 -15.68 14.03
C ASP A 6 2.09 -16.48 13.56
N GLY A 7 2.29 -17.31 12.52
CA GLY A 7 1.22 -18.08 11.90
C GLY A 7 0.30 -17.30 10.94
N SER A 8 0.49 -15.98 10.79
CA SER A 8 -0.29 -15.18 9.84
C SER A 8 0.33 -15.17 8.45
N THR A 9 -0.52 -15.07 7.42
CA THR A 9 -0.10 -14.86 6.02
C THR A 9 -0.42 -13.43 5.59
N ALA A 10 0.60 -12.73 5.05
CA ALA A 10 0.47 -11.37 4.55
C ALA A 10 0.74 -11.29 3.05
N LEU A 11 -0.19 -10.73 2.28
CA LEU A 11 0.03 -10.34 0.89
C LEU A 11 0.38 -8.85 0.81
N VAL A 12 1.55 -8.53 0.25
CA VAL A 12 1.99 -7.14 0.04
C VAL A 12 2.14 -6.88 -1.45
N THR A 13 1.30 -6.03 -2.01
CA THR A 13 1.40 -5.65 -3.43
C THR A 13 2.47 -4.56 -3.63
N GLY A 14 3.23 -4.66 -4.74
CA GLY A 14 4.35 -3.75 -5.00
C GLY A 14 5.49 -3.87 -3.97
N ALA A 15 5.76 -5.09 -3.49
CA ALA A 15 6.70 -5.37 -2.41
C ALA A 15 8.16 -5.54 -2.86
N THR A 16 8.49 -5.17 -4.10
CA THR A 16 9.85 -5.34 -4.67
C THR A 16 10.73 -4.09 -4.52
N ALA A 17 10.19 -2.98 -4.02
CA ALA A 17 10.92 -1.72 -3.79
C ALA A 17 10.16 -0.79 -2.82
N GLY A 18 10.82 0.26 -2.37
CA GLY A 18 10.24 1.37 -1.60
C GLY A 18 9.42 0.92 -0.39
N ILE A 19 8.28 1.57 -0.17
CA ILE A 19 7.40 1.33 0.99
C ILE A 19 6.96 -0.14 1.07
N GLY A 20 6.55 -0.74 -0.06
CA GLY A 20 6.08 -2.13 -0.06
C GLY A 20 7.15 -3.13 0.37
N ARG A 21 8.40 -2.92 -0.07
CA ARG A 21 9.53 -3.76 0.37
C ARG A 21 9.83 -3.57 1.86
N ALA A 22 9.85 -2.33 2.36
CA ALA A 22 10.04 -2.05 3.78
C ALA A 22 8.95 -2.72 4.63
N VAL A 23 7.67 -2.61 4.23
CA VAL A 23 6.55 -3.29 4.88
C VAL A 23 6.72 -4.81 4.87
N ALA A 24 7.10 -5.42 3.72
CA ALA A 24 7.29 -6.86 3.60
C ALA A 24 8.37 -7.39 4.55
N LEU A 25 9.53 -6.73 4.61
CA LEU A 25 10.62 -7.06 5.53
C LEU A 25 10.18 -6.98 6.99
N ARG A 26 9.46 -5.94 7.35
CA ARG A 26 8.99 -5.72 8.73
C ARG A 26 7.91 -6.72 9.14
N LEU A 27 6.93 -7.04 8.27
CA LEU A 27 5.92 -8.06 8.54
C LEU A 27 6.56 -9.45 8.76
N ALA A 28 7.56 -9.79 7.93
CA ALA A 28 8.32 -11.04 8.09
C ALA A 28 9.09 -11.08 9.43
N ALA A 29 9.70 -9.97 9.84
CA ALA A 29 10.39 -9.84 11.13
C ALA A 29 9.42 -9.99 12.33
N LEU A 30 8.14 -9.68 12.15
CA LEU A 30 7.07 -9.92 13.13
C LEU A 30 6.48 -11.34 13.05
N GLY A 31 7.03 -12.24 12.23
CA GLY A 31 6.67 -13.65 12.14
C GLY A 31 5.66 -14.02 11.05
N ALA A 32 5.17 -13.06 10.27
CA ALA A 32 4.27 -13.35 9.16
C ALA A 32 4.98 -14.13 8.03
N SER A 33 4.25 -15.04 7.38
CA SER A 33 4.62 -15.58 6.08
C SER A 33 4.22 -14.58 4.99
N VAL A 34 5.19 -13.99 4.27
CA VAL A 34 4.93 -12.87 3.36
C VAL A 34 4.85 -13.34 1.90
N ILE A 35 3.77 -12.97 1.23
CA ILE A 35 3.63 -13.09 -0.21
C ILE A 35 4.07 -11.74 -0.81
N VAL A 36 5.26 -11.75 -1.38
CA VAL A 36 5.87 -10.61 -2.06
C VAL A 36 5.31 -10.55 -3.48
N HIS A 37 4.54 -9.52 -3.82
CA HIS A 37 4.03 -9.34 -5.17
C HIS A 37 4.76 -8.19 -5.89
N GLY A 38 5.00 -8.38 -7.19
CA GLY A 38 5.54 -7.39 -8.11
C GLY A 38 5.54 -7.92 -9.55
N ARG A 39 6.00 -7.10 -10.51
CA ARG A 39 6.15 -7.49 -11.92
C ARG A 39 7.55 -8.00 -12.25
N ASP A 40 8.54 -7.59 -11.48
CA ASP A 40 9.97 -7.88 -11.72
C ASP A 40 10.39 -9.07 -10.85
N GLU A 41 10.60 -10.22 -11.48
CA GLU A 41 10.97 -11.46 -10.82
C GLU A 41 12.32 -11.37 -10.10
N LYS A 42 13.29 -10.63 -10.68
CA LYS A 42 14.62 -10.48 -10.10
C LYS A 42 14.55 -9.72 -8.77
N ARG A 43 13.91 -8.54 -8.77
CA ARG A 43 13.69 -7.76 -7.53
C ARG A 43 12.82 -8.50 -6.53
N GLY A 44 11.85 -9.29 -7.02
CA GLY A 44 11.04 -10.17 -6.18
C GLY A 44 11.87 -11.22 -5.46
N ALA A 45 12.73 -11.91 -6.20
CA ALA A 45 13.64 -12.90 -5.65
C ALA A 45 14.65 -12.28 -4.65
N GLU A 46 15.15 -11.07 -4.92
CA GLU A 46 16.01 -10.32 -3.99
C GLU A 46 15.27 -10.04 -2.67
N THR A 47 14.02 -9.53 -2.73
CA THR A 47 13.24 -9.27 -1.50
C THR A 47 12.98 -10.55 -0.70
N VAL A 48 12.64 -11.67 -1.37
CA VAL A 48 12.46 -12.98 -0.71
C VAL A 48 13.75 -13.45 -0.06
N LYS A 49 14.89 -13.31 -0.76
CA LYS A 49 16.22 -13.66 -0.23
C LYS A 49 16.55 -12.85 1.03
N ASP A 50 16.28 -11.55 1.04
CA ASP A 50 16.57 -10.69 2.19
C ASP A 50 15.70 -11.05 3.40
N ILE A 51 14.42 -11.37 3.18
CA ILE A 51 13.53 -11.88 4.22
C ILE A 51 14.04 -13.20 4.78
N ALA A 52 14.45 -14.14 3.90
CA ALA A 52 14.99 -15.44 4.32
C ALA A 52 16.32 -15.29 5.09
N ALA A 53 17.21 -14.40 4.65
CA ALA A 53 18.47 -14.11 5.34
C ALA A 53 18.26 -13.54 6.75
N ALA A 54 17.14 -12.83 6.98
CA ALA A 54 16.71 -12.35 8.30
C ALA A 54 15.93 -13.40 9.11
N GLY A 55 15.80 -14.65 8.62
CA GLY A 55 15.09 -15.74 9.29
C GLY A 55 13.57 -15.75 9.10
N GLY A 56 13.04 -14.86 8.25
CA GLY A 56 11.62 -14.81 7.91
C GLY A 56 11.22 -15.79 6.81
N LYS A 57 9.92 -15.87 6.52
CA LYS A 57 9.34 -16.70 5.46
C LYS A 57 8.70 -15.83 4.40
N ALA A 58 9.06 -16.03 3.14
CA ALA A 58 8.44 -15.36 2.03
C ALA A 58 8.42 -16.19 0.76
N ARG A 59 7.48 -15.88 -0.14
CA ARG A 59 7.47 -16.32 -1.53
C ARG A 59 7.09 -15.17 -2.45
N PHE A 60 7.52 -15.24 -3.69
CA PHE A 60 7.21 -14.25 -4.71
C PHE A 60 6.08 -14.74 -5.62
N VAL A 61 5.19 -13.82 -6.00
CA VAL A 61 4.16 -14.03 -7.02
C VAL A 61 4.19 -12.86 -7.99
N ALA A 62 4.46 -13.15 -9.25
CA ALA A 62 4.42 -12.16 -10.33
C ALA A 62 2.99 -11.92 -10.79
N ALA A 63 2.57 -10.66 -10.94
CA ALA A 63 1.30 -10.30 -11.57
C ALA A 63 1.35 -8.85 -12.10
N ASP A 64 0.61 -8.55 -13.17
CA ASP A 64 0.37 -7.19 -13.63
C ASP A 64 -1.01 -6.72 -13.16
N LEU A 65 -1.04 -5.80 -12.20
CA LEU A 65 -2.28 -5.28 -11.64
C LEU A 65 -3.08 -4.36 -12.60
N SER A 66 -2.57 -4.09 -13.79
CA SER A 66 -3.35 -3.42 -14.84
C SER A 66 -4.38 -4.36 -15.46
N GLY A 67 -4.17 -5.69 -15.42
CA GLY A 67 -5.05 -6.74 -15.91
C GLY A 67 -5.91 -7.36 -14.81
N SER A 68 -7.24 -7.37 -14.98
CA SER A 68 -8.15 -7.94 -13.97
C SER A 68 -7.95 -9.45 -13.77
N GLU A 69 -7.65 -10.20 -14.84
CA GLU A 69 -7.37 -11.64 -14.76
C GLU A 69 -6.15 -11.95 -13.91
N ASP A 70 -5.06 -11.18 -14.10
CA ASP A 70 -3.84 -11.31 -13.30
C ASP A 70 -4.06 -10.98 -11.83
N VAL A 71 -4.89 -9.98 -11.53
CA VAL A 71 -5.28 -9.64 -10.15
C VAL A 71 -6.02 -10.80 -9.49
N LEU A 72 -6.99 -11.41 -10.19
CA LEU A 72 -7.75 -12.54 -9.66
C LEU A 72 -6.88 -13.81 -9.53
N ARG A 73 -5.95 -14.03 -10.48
CA ARG A 73 -4.95 -15.10 -10.38
C ARG A 73 -4.05 -14.88 -9.15
N LEU A 74 -3.57 -13.66 -8.91
CA LEU A 74 -2.78 -13.32 -7.71
C LEU A 74 -3.55 -13.65 -6.43
N ALA A 75 -4.83 -13.28 -6.36
CA ALA A 75 -5.67 -13.60 -5.20
C ALA A 75 -5.83 -15.11 -5.00
N ALA A 76 -6.05 -15.88 -6.08
CA ALA A 76 -6.17 -17.34 -6.03
C ALA A 76 -4.85 -18.00 -5.60
N GLU A 77 -3.71 -17.56 -6.14
CA GLU A 77 -2.39 -18.08 -5.76
C GLU A 77 -2.00 -17.66 -4.33
N ALA A 78 -2.47 -16.52 -3.84
CA ALA A 78 -2.25 -16.10 -2.46
C ALA A 78 -2.89 -17.07 -1.47
N GLY A 79 -4.05 -17.60 -1.80
CA GLY A 79 -4.81 -18.50 -0.93
C GLY A 79 -5.39 -17.78 0.29
N GLU A 80 -5.29 -18.37 1.46
CA GLU A 80 -5.73 -17.74 2.70
C GLU A 80 -4.77 -16.64 3.13
N VAL A 81 -5.28 -15.42 3.27
CA VAL A 81 -4.53 -14.23 3.66
C VAL A 81 -5.18 -13.64 4.92
N ASP A 82 -4.39 -13.31 5.93
CA ASP A 82 -4.82 -12.63 7.16
C ASP A 82 -4.55 -11.12 7.09
N VAL A 83 -3.53 -10.70 6.33
CA VAL A 83 -3.13 -9.30 6.17
C VAL A 83 -2.96 -8.98 4.67
N LEU A 84 -3.75 -8.03 4.16
CA LEU A 84 -3.62 -7.52 2.80
C LEU A 84 -3.08 -6.09 2.82
N ILE A 85 -1.93 -5.86 2.18
CA ILE A 85 -1.38 -4.51 1.98
C ILE A 85 -1.49 -4.14 0.50
N ASN A 86 -2.45 -3.29 0.17
CA ASN A 86 -2.61 -2.69 -1.15
C ASN A 86 -1.66 -1.49 -1.28
N ASN A 87 -0.38 -1.77 -1.58
CA ASN A 87 0.65 -0.75 -1.72
C ASN A 87 1.01 -0.45 -3.18
N ALA A 88 0.90 -1.42 -4.09
CA ALA A 88 1.20 -1.18 -5.50
C ALA A 88 0.45 0.04 -6.03
N GLY A 89 1.15 0.87 -6.78
CA GLY A 89 0.56 2.05 -7.39
C GLY A 89 1.44 2.59 -8.51
N ILE A 90 0.81 3.27 -9.43
CA ILE A 90 1.49 4.07 -10.45
C ILE A 90 1.05 5.51 -10.31
N TYR A 91 1.96 6.41 -10.64
CA TYR A 91 1.70 7.85 -10.69
C TYR A 91 2.30 8.43 -11.96
N ARG A 92 1.46 9.06 -12.75
CA ARG A 92 1.82 9.80 -13.95
C ARG A 92 1.23 11.17 -13.82
N PHE A 93 2.10 12.17 -13.82
CA PHE A 93 1.70 13.57 -13.69
C PHE A 93 1.52 14.16 -15.09
N ALA A 94 0.39 14.82 -15.30
CA ALA A 94 0.09 15.57 -16.50
C ALA A 94 -0.95 16.65 -16.19
N SER A 95 -0.91 17.76 -16.93
CA SER A 95 -1.97 18.76 -16.86
C SER A 95 -3.30 18.16 -17.32
N THR A 96 -4.45 18.73 -16.91
CA THR A 96 -5.75 18.19 -17.33
C THR A 96 -5.90 18.08 -18.85
N PRO A 97 -5.51 19.09 -19.67
CA PRO A 97 -5.56 18.96 -21.13
C PRO A 97 -4.65 17.86 -21.72
N ASP A 98 -3.55 17.53 -21.04
CA ASP A 98 -2.55 16.57 -21.50
C ASP A 98 -2.78 15.15 -20.92
N THR A 99 -3.74 15.00 -20.00
CA THR A 99 -4.12 13.70 -19.44
C THR A 99 -4.96 12.94 -20.45
N THR A 100 -4.38 11.90 -21.07
CA THR A 100 -5.13 11.05 -22.00
C THR A 100 -6.03 10.06 -21.26
N ALA A 101 -7.03 9.49 -21.96
CA ALA A 101 -7.89 8.46 -21.40
C ALA A 101 -7.07 7.25 -20.90
N GLU A 102 -6.07 6.83 -21.68
CA GLU A 102 -5.19 5.70 -21.32
C GLU A 102 -4.37 5.99 -20.06
N MET A 103 -3.90 7.22 -19.86
CA MET A 103 -3.21 7.62 -18.63
C MET A 103 -4.13 7.58 -17.42
N PHE A 104 -5.36 8.06 -17.57
CA PHE A 104 -6.38 8.03 -16.52
C PHE A 104 -6.77 6.58 -16.18
N ASP A 105 -7.11 5.79 -17.20
CA ASP A 105 -7.55 4.40 -17.05
C ASP A 105 -6.48 3.52 -16.42
N ALA A 106 -5.21 3.70 -16.81
CA ALA A 106 -4.10 2.95 -16.23
C ALA A 106 -3.95 3.23 -14.72
N GLN A 107 -4.09 4.49 -14.28
CA GLN A 107 -4.02 4.84 -12.86
C GLN A 107 -5.21 4.31 -12.09
N MET A 108 -6.42 4.41 -12.62
CA MET A 108 -7.62 3.80 -12.03
C MET A 108 -7.50 2.28 -11.95
N ALA A 109 -6.98 1.63 -12.99
CA ALA A 109 -6.80 0.18 -13.03
C ALA A 109 -5.91 -0.33 -11.89
N VAL A 110 -4.72 0.25 -11.74
CA VAL A 110 -3.74 -0.22 -10.74
C VAL A 110 -4.08 0.29 -9.33
N ASN A 111 -4.44 1.58 -9.20
CA ASN A 111 -4.54 2.21 -7.88
C ASN A 111 -5.89 1.98 -7.19
N SER A 112 -6.95 1.66 -7.94
CA SER A 112 -8.31 1.51 -7.40
C SER A 112 -8.96 0.18 -7.77
N ARG A 113 -9.01 -0.19 -9.06
CA ARG A 113 -9.67 -1.42 -9.52
C ARG A 113 -8.95 -2.67 -8.98
N ALA A 114 -7.63 -2.73 -9.02
CA ALA A 114 -6.89 -3.89 -8.51
C ALA A 114 -7.12 -4.10 -7.01
N PRO A 115 -7.00 -3.09 -6.11
CA PRO A 115 -7.41 -3.23 -4.72
C PRO A 115 -8.86 -3.69 -4.56
N MET A 116 -9.81 -3.16 -5.35
CA MET A 116 -11.21 -3.57 -5.31
C MET A 116 -11.37 -5.07 -5.58
N LEU A 117 -10.69 -5.59 -6.61
CA LEU A 117 -10.74 -7.01 -6.97
C LEU A 117 -10.05 -7.89 -5.92
N LEU A 118 -8.89 -7.46 -5.37
CA LEU A 118 -8.20 -8.20 -4.32
C LEU A 118 -9.03 -8.29 -3.04
N VAL A 119 -9.63 -7.17 -2.62
CA VAL A 119 -10.50 -7.15 -1.44
C VAL A 119 -11.74 -8.02 -1.69
N GLY A 120 -12.38 -7.91 -2.86
CA GLY A 120 -13.53 -8.74 -3.21
C GLY A 120 -13.23 -10.24 -3.20
N ALA A 121 -12.01 -10.64 -3.56
CA ALA A 121 -11.59 -12.04 -3.56
C ALA A 121 -11.14 -12.56 -2.19
N LEU A 122 -10.50 -11.73 -1.36
CA LEU A 122 -9.83 -12.17 -0.12
C LEU A 122 -10.63 -11.86 1.15
N ALA A 123 -11.33 -10.71 1.20
CA ALA A 123 -12.04 -10.28 2.41
C ALA A 123 -13.18 -11.22 2.83
N PRO A 124 -13.94 -11.88 1.93
CA PRO A 124 -14.92 -12.88 2.36
C PRO A 124 -14.32 -14.04 3.16
N GLY A 125 -13.13 -14.49 2.79
CA GLY A 125 -12.40 -15.52 3.55
C GLY A 125 -11.94 -15.02 4.92
N MET A 126 -11.46 -13.77 5.02
CA MET A 126 -11.13 -13.13 6.30
C MET A 126 -12.37 -13.03 7.19
N ALA A 127 -13.50 -12.55 6.64
CA ALA A 127 -14.78 -12.42 7.34
C ALA A 127 -15.29 -13.77 7.86
N ALA A 128 -15.21 -14.83 7.05
CA ALA A 128 -15.60 -16.18 7.44
C ALA A 128 -14.77 -16.74 8.61
N ARG A 129 -13.50 -16.32 8.75
CA ARG A 129 -12.62 -16.67 9.87
C ARG A 129 -12.77 -15.73 11.06
N GLY A 130 -13.59 -14.66 10.96
CA GLY A 130 -13.80 -13.68 12.03
C GLY A 130 -12.58 -12.78 12.28
N ARG A 131 -11.62 -12.71 11.36
CA ARG A 131 -10.38 -11.92 11.51
C ARG A 131 -9.77 -11.57 10.16
N GLY A 132 -9.20 -10.38 10.08
CA GLY A 132 -8.44 -9.92 8.92
C GLY A 132 -8.05 -8.45 9.06
N VAL A 133 -6.99 -8.07 8.38
CA VAL A 133 -6.58 -6.67 8.32
C VAL A 133 -6.23 -6.28 6.89
N ILE A 134 -6.80 -5.18 6.43
CA ILE A 134 -6.50 -4.60 5.13
C ILE A 134 -5.95 -3.19 5.36
N VAL A 135 -4.78 -2.90 4.78
CA VAL A 135 -4.21 -1.55 4.79
C VAL A 135 -3.93 -1.11 3.36
N ASN A 136 -4.51 0.02 3.00
CA ASN A 136 -4.35 0.64 1.69
C ASN A 136 -3.31 1.76 1.77
N VAL A 137 -2.33 1.79 0.87
CA VAL A 137 -1.38 2.90 0.76
C VAL A 137 -1.94 3.93 -0.21
N SER A 138 -2.39 5.06 0.34
CA SER A 138 -2.91 6.24 -0.36
C SER A 138 -1.78 7.25 -0.62
N THR A 139 -2.09 8.53 -0.54
CA THR A 139 -1.16 9.65 -0.75
C THR A 139 -1.75 10.95 -0.21
N ALA A 140 -0.92 11.92 0.14
CA ALA A 140 -1.36 13.28 0.42
C ALA A 140 -2.14 13.91 -0.75
N ALA A 141 -1.81 13.55 -2.00
CA ALA A 141 -2.50 14.06 -3.19
C ALA A 141 -3.96 13.60 -3.34
N ALA A 142 -4.43 12.65 -2.53
CA ALA A 142 -5.84 12.24 -2.51
C ALA A 142 -6.77 13.33 -1.94
N THR A 143 -6.25 14.17 -1.05
CA THR A 143 -7.03 15.22 -0.35
C THR A 143 -6.44 16.61 -0.51
N THR A 144 -5.16 16.73 -0.85
CA THR A 144 -4.48 18.01 -1.06
C THR A 144 -4.25 18.19 -2.56
N PRO A 145 -4.72 19.30 -3.16
CA PRO A 145 -4.50 19.57 -4.57
C PRO A 145 -2.99 19.68 -4.87
N VAL A 146 -2.51 18.86 -5.79
CA VAL A 146 -1.15 18.92 -6.33
C VAL A 146 -1.27 19.17 -7.84
N ARG A 147 -0.55 20.16 -8.37
CA ARG A 147 -0.58 20.46 -9.79
C ARG A 147 -0.22 19.20 -10.60
N GLU A 148 -0.93 18.96 -11.70
CA GLU A 148 -0.72 17.84 -12.62
C GLU A 148 -1.02 16.43 -12.04
N SER A 149 -1.50 16.33 -10.79
CA SER A 149 -1.80 15.04 -10.17
C SER A 149 -3.28 14.61 -10.27
N GLY A 150 -4.07 15.23 -11.14
CA GLY A 150 -5.53 15.04 -11.17
C GLY A 150 -5.96 13.57 -11.25
N ALA A 151 -5.46 12.82 -12.23
CA ALA A 151 -5.79 11.40 -12.41
C ALA A 151 -5.25 10.54 -11.24
N TYR A 152 -4.02 10.81 -10.79
CA TYR A 152 -3.41 10.11 -9.65
C TYR A 152 -4.17 10.37 -8.36
N GLY A 153 -4.40 11.66 -8.02
CA GLY A 153 -5.15 12.04 -6.82
C GLY A 153 -6.55 11.44 -6.80
N ALA A 154 -7.28 11.52 -7.93
CA ALA A 154 -8.61 10.92 -8.06
C ALA A 154 -8.60 9.40 -7.82
N SER A 155 -7.61 8.67 -8.37
CA SER A 155 -7.50 7.22 -8.16
C SER A 155 -7.26 6.87 -6.69
N LYS A 156 -6.46 7.67 -5.98
CA LYS A 156 -6.17 7.43 -4.55
C LYS A 156 -7.32 7.92 -3.65
N ALA A 157 -8.02 8.99 -4.01
CA ALA A 157 -9.25 9.42 -3.33
C ALA A 157 -10.35 8.35 -3.42
N ALA A 158 -10.49 7.69 -4.59
CA ALA A 158 -11.37 6.54 -4.75
C ALA A 158 -10.98 5.39 -3.78
N LEU A 159 -9.68 5.09 -3.64
CA LEU A 159 -9.19 4.07 -2.71
C LEU A 159 -9.47 4.42 -1.25
N GLU A 160 -9.39 5.71 -0.87
CA GLU A 160 -9.74 6.17 0.48
C GLU A 160 -11.24 6.03 0.78
N LEU A 161 -12.11 6.31 -0.21
CA LEU A 161 -13.54 6.07 -0.06
C LEU A 161 -13.82 4.57 0.08
N LEU A 162 -13.25 3.73 -0.79
CA LEU A 162 -13.36 2.28 -0.73
C LEU A 162 -12.87 1.72 0.62
N THR A 163 -11.83 2.30 1.23
CA THR A 163 -11.38 1.94 2.57
C THR A 163 -12.50 2.06 3.61
N ARG A 164 -13.28 3.13 3.55
CA ARG A 164 -14.40 3.36 4.48
C ARG A 164 -15.58 2.42 4.19
N VAL A 165 -15.88 2.19 2.91
CA VAL A 165 -16.93 1.26 2.48
C VAL A 165 -16.60 -0.16 2.96
N TRP A 166 -15.39 -0.65 2.72
CA TRP A 166 -14.98 -2.01 3.15
C TRP A 166 -14.89 -2.15 4.68
N ALA A 167 -14.55 -1.08 5.38
CA ALA A 167 -14.58 -1.07 6.84
C ALA A 167 -16.00 -1.28 7.39
N ASP A 168 -17.01 -0.69 6.74
CA ASP A 168 -18.43 -0.89 7.08
C ASP A 168 -18.89 -2.30 6.67
N GLU A 169 -18.60 -2.72 5.44
CA GLU A 169 -19.03 -4.02 4.90
C GLU A 169 -18.51 -5.22 5.71
N PHE A 170 -17.24 -5.18 6.15
CA PHE A 170 -16.58 -6.33 6.76
C PHE A 170 -16.30 -6.17 8.26
N GLY A 171 -16.53 -4.98 8.83
CA GLY A 171 -16.19 -4.69 10.22
C GLY A 171 -16.92 -5.56 11.25
N ALA A 172 -18.20 -5.79 11.04
CA ALA A 172 -19.00 -6.66 11.91
C ALA A 172 -18.53 -8.14 11.92
N GLN A 173 -17.78 -8.55 10.88
CA GLN A 173 -17.17 -9.87 10.78
C GLN A 173 -15.70 -9.91 11.22
N GLY A 174 -15.23 -8.88 11.94
CA GLY A 174 -13.90 -8.86 12.54
C GLY A 174 -12.76 -8.48 11.58
N VAL A 175 -13.06 -7.90 10.39
CA VAL A 175 -12.05 -7.39 9.46
C VAL A 175 -11.88 -5.89 9.65
N ARG A 176 -10.64 -5.44 9.88
CA ARG A 176 -10.32 -4.01 9.95
C ARG A 176 -9.74 -3.52 8.61
N VAL A 177 -10.23 -2.41 8.11
CA VAL A 177 -9.77 -1.81 6.85
C VAL A 177 -9.39 -0.36 7.09
N ASN A 178 -8.14 -0.01 6.83
CA ASN A 178 -7.62 1.34 7.01
C ASN A 178 -6.74 1.75 5.83
N ALA A 179 -6.38 3.02 5.77
CA ALA A 179 -5.40 3.53 4.83
C ALA A 179 -4.30 4.30 5.55
N VAL A 180 -3.11 4.33 4.93
CA VAL A 180 -2.03 5.27 5.25
C VAL A 180 -1.88 6.22 4.07
N ALA A 181 -1.82 7.53 4.31
CA ALA A 181 -1.59 8.54 3.30
C ALA A 181 -0.19 9.17 3.50
N PRO A 182 0.83 8.69 2.78
CA PRO A 182 2.18 9.24 2.87
C PRO A 182 2.28 10.65 2.26
N GLY A 183 3.23 11.42 2.79
CA GLY A 183 3.81 12.59 2.12
C GLY A 183 4.91 12.21 1.13
N PRO A 184 5.92 13.08 0.94
CA PRO A 184 7.09 12.76 0.14
C PRO A 184 7.93 11.67 0.81
N VAL A 185 8.28 10.61 0.06
CA VAL A 185 9.04 9.45 0.55
C VAL A 185 10.16 9.12 -0.43
N HIS A 186 11.34 8.80 0.07
CA HIS A 186 12.46 8.29 -0.73
C HIS A 186 12.12 6.89 -1.27
N THR A 187 11.86 6.78 -2.56
CA THR A 187 11.63 5.51 -3.24
C THR A 187 12.26 5.56 -4.63
N PRO A 188 12.60 4.42 -5.24
CA PRO A 188 13.12 4.42 -6.62
C PRO A 188 12.20 5.19 -7.59
N GLY A 189 10.89 5.14 -7.39
CA GLY A 189 9.95 5.87 -8.23
C GLY A 189 10.00 7.39 -8.01
N THR A 190 10.14 7.88 -6.77
CA THR A 190 10.26 9.33 -6.50
C THR A 190 11.63 9.90 -6.87
N GLU A 191 12.68 9.06 -6.92
CA GLU A 191 14.00 9.45 -7.41
C GLU A 191 13.98 9.85 -8.89
N GLU A 192 13.07 9.28 -9.70
CA GLU A 192 12.87 9.67 -11.11
C GLU A 192 12.41 11.12 -11.27
N MET A 193 11.84 11.74 -10.23
CA MET A 193 11.47 13.16 -10.21
C MET A 193 12.69 14.10 -10.08
N GLY A 194 13.87 13.55 -9.77
CA GLY A 194 15.09 14.28 -9.47
C GLY A 194 15.22 14.63 -7.98
N GLY A 195 16.42 14.40 -7.45
CA GLY A 195 16.68 14.56 -6.01
C GLY A 195 16.40 15.98 -5.47
N GLU A 196 16.70 17.02 -6.25
CA GLU A 196 16.42 18.42 -5.84
C GLU A 196 14.93 18.70 -5.75
N THR A 197 14.13 18.20 -6.70
CA THR A 197 12.66 18.35 -6.70
C THR A 197 12.06 17.65 -5.48
N LEU A 198 12.48 16.41 -5.20
CA LEU A 198 11.99 15.66 -4.06
C LEU A 198 12.34 16.36 -2.73
N GLN A 199 13.57 16.86 -2.60
CA GLN A 199 13.99 17.62 -1.42
C GLN A 199 13.23 18.95 -1.28
N ALA A 200 12.94 19.63 -2.40
CA ALA A 200 12.10 20.83 -2.38
C ALA A 200 10.69 20.53 -1.84
N ILE A 201 10.10 19.43 -2.27
CA ILE A 201 8.80 18.96 -1.74
C ILE A 201 8.94 18.62 -0.24
N GLY A 202 10.01 17.94 0.18
CA GLY A 202 10.26 17.64 1.60
C GLY A 202 10.27 18.88 2.48
N ARG A 203 10.87 19.97 2.00
CA ARG A 203 10.89 21.27 2.71
C ARG A 203 9.52 21.93 2.88
N THR A 204 8.50 21.52 2.15
CA THR A 204 7.12 22.00 2.34
C THR A 204 6.37 21.30 3.47
N THR A 205 6.92 20.25 4.05
CA THR A 205 6.36 19.59 5.24
C THR A 205 6.76 20.33 6.53
N VAL A 206 5.99 20.16 7.60
CA VAL A 206 6.34 20.72 8.93
C VAL A 206 7.66 20.12 9.45
N LEU A 207 7.92 18.83 9.17
CA LEU A 207 9.20 18.18 9.56
C LEU A 207 10.38 18.59 8.67
N GLY A 208 10.14 19.33 7.56
CA GLY A 208 11.16 19.91 6.70
C GLY A 208 11.98 18.91 5.89
N ARG A 209 11.53 17.67 5.74
CA ARG A 209 12.27 16.61 5.06
C ARG A 209 11.38 15.60 4.32
N VAL A 210 11.99 14.83 3.47
CA VAL A 210 11.43 13.61 2.88
C VAL A 210 11.48 12.50 3.92
N ALA A 211 10.49 11.61 3.93
CA ALA A 211 10.47 10.42 4.78
C ALA A 211 11.24 9.26 4.13
N ASP A 212 11.73 8.33 4.94
CA ASP A 212 12.23 7.04 4.49
C ASP A 212 11.07 6.03 4.40
N PRO A 213 11.16 5.02 3.51
CA PRO A 213 10.13 3.97 3.38
C PRO A 213 9.80 3.27 4.69
N GLU A 214 10.80 3.10 5.56
CA GLU A 214 10.68 2.46 6.87
C GLU A 214 9.76 3.24 7.80
N GLU A 215 9.74 4.58 7.74
CA GLU A 215 8.86 5.41 8.55
C GLU A 215 7.38 5.20 8.17
N ILE A 216 7.11 5.02 6.87
CA ILE A 216 5.75 4.69 6.40
C ILE A 216 5.39 3.25 6.76
N ALA A 217 6.36 2.33 6.68
CA ALA A 217 6.16 0.94 7.09
C ALA A 217 5.73 0.84 8.55
N GLU A 218 6.29 1.63 9.47
CA GLU A 218 5.88 1.65 10.89
C GLU A 218 4.42 2.08 11.06
N ALA A 219 3.93 3.05 10.28
CA ALA A 219 2.52 3.45 10.29
C ALA A 219 1.61 2.31 9.79
N VAL A 220 2.01 1.59 8.74
CA VAL A 220 1.30 0.40 8.24
C VAL A 220 1.28 -0.69 9.31
N LEU A 221 2.41 -1.00 9.92
CA LEU A 221 2.53 -2.03 10.96
C LEU A 221 1.69 -1.71 12.20
N PHE A 222 1.64 -0.45 12.60
CA PHE A 222 0.72 -0.03 13.68
C PHE A 222 -0.72 -0.38 13.35
N LEU A 223 -1.19 -0.08 12.12
CA LEU A 223 -2.56 -0.41 11.70
C LEU A 223 -2.80 -1.91 11.55
N VAL A 224 -1.77 -2.70 11.22
CA VAL A 224 -1.84 -4.17 11.17
C VAL A 224 -1.95 -4.74 12.58
N SER A 225 -1.25 -4.17 13.54
CA SER A 225 -1.08 -4.73 14.88
C SER A 225 -2.39 -4.74 15.71
N PRO A 226 -2.48 -5.59 16.76
CA PRO A 226 -3.58 -5.57 17.74
C PRO A 226 -3.73 -4.24 18.47
N ARG A 227 -2.70 -3.40 18.52
CA ARG A 227 -2.76 -2.05 19.12
C ARG A 227 -3.76 -1.14 18.43
N ALA A 228 -4.07 -1.40 17.14
CA ALA A 228 -5.08 -0.71 16.36
C ALA A 228 -6.45 -1.43 16.37
N SER A 229 -6.74 -2.24 17.38
CA SER A 229 -7.95 -3.09 17.42
C SER A 229 -9.28 -2.31 17.37
N TYR A 230 -9.30 -1.05 17.76
CA TYR A 230 -10.48 -0.16 17.67
C TYR A 230 -10.38 0.86 16.55
N ILE A 231 -9.48 0.64 15.56
CA ILE A 231 -9.27 1.55 14.43
C ILE A 231 -9.66 0.82 13.14
N THR A 232 -10.72 1.30 12.48
CA THR A 232 -11.17 0.86 11.16
C THR A 232 -11.82 2.04 10.42
N GLY A 233 -11.75 2.06 9.08
CA GLY A 233 -12.30 3.13 8.24
C GLY A 233 -11.48 4.44 8.26
N THR A 234 -10.30 4.47 8.90
CA THR A 234 -9.48 5.67 8.99
C THR A 234 -8.49 5.79 7.82
N VAL A 235 -8.10 7.03 7.55
CA VAL A 235 -6.92 7.37 6.74
C VAL A 235 -5.90 8.00 7.68
N LEU A 236 -4.84 7.27 8.00
CA LEU A 236 -3.73 7.76 8.82
C LEU A 236 -2.78 8.58 7.95
N GLU A 237 -2.73 9.88 8.22
CA GLU A 237 -1.83 10.80 7.52
C GLU A 237 -0.40 10.67 8.06
N ALA A 238 0.52 10.12 7.24
CA ALA A 238 1.95 10.00 7.52
C ALA A 238 2.73 10.91 6.57
N ARG A 239 2.47 12.22 6.63
CA ARG A 239 2.93 13.18 5.62
C ARG A 239 3.89 14.28 6.14
N GLY A 240 4.41 14.12 7.34
CA GLY A 240 5.34 15.09 7.93
C GLY A 240 4.70 16.41 8.36
N GLY A 241 3.34 16.45 8.43
CA GLY A 241 2.56 17.64 8.70
C GLY A 241 2.43 18.59 7.50
N GLN A 242 1.46 19.49 7.56
CA GLN A 242 1.24 20.50 6.54
C GLN A 242 1.53 21.88 7.12
N LEU A 243 2.37 22.67 6.43
CA LEU A 243 2.63 24.05 6.85
C LEU A 243 1.34 24.86 6.80
N ALA A 244 1.12 25.67 7.84
CA ALA A 244 0.04 26.65 7.82
C ALA A 244 0.33 27.70 6.72
N ILE A 245 -0.73 28.12 6.02
CA ILE A 245 -0.66 29.30 5.14
C ILE A 245 -0.68 30.50 6.08
N GLY A 246 0.47 31.19 6.19
CA GLY A 246 0.62 32.44 6.95
C GLY A 246 0.11 33.65 6.18
#